data_ccd6e73dc0214b2e61a5ef1d3d7646d8
#
_entry.id   ccd6e73dc0214b2e61a5ef1d3d7646d8
#
_cell.length_a   1.000
_cell.length_b   1.000
_cell.length_c   1.000
_cell.angle_alpha   90.00
_cell.angle_beta   90.00
_cell.angle_gamma   90.00
#
_symmetry.space_group_name_H-M   'P 1'
#
loop_
_entity.id
_entity.type
_entity.pdbx_description
1 polymer ?
#
loop_
_entity_poly.entity_id
_entity_poly.type
_entity_poly.pdbx_seq_one_letter_code
_entity_poly.pdbx_strand_id
1 'polypeptide(L)'
;MNAPIILGIESSCDDTSAAVIRERKILSNIANTQTIHNEYGGVVPELASRAHQQNIIPVVQKSLAEAKIQQNEISAIGFTRGPGLLGSLLVGTSFAKSLAMSLDVPLIEVNHLQAHILAHFIYDANPTPPQFPFLCLTVSGGHTMIVLVRDYFDMEIIGKTIDDAAGEAFDKIGKIFGLDYPAGAIIDKLAQNGNPDAFTFGKPKLEGYDYSFSGIKTSVLYFVQKELQKNPNFIRENLSDLCASVQKTIVDTLMNKLQKAVKDLGIKEVAIAGGVSANSELRKVMQSNAEKQGWNIFIPKFEYTTDNAAMIAMVAQLKYERGEFTDLRTTATSRYDF
;
A
#
# COMPACT_ATOMS: atom_id res chain seq x y z
N MET A 1 -26.15 15.42 18.33
CA MET A 1 -26.02 15.17 16.87
C MET A 1 -25.48 13.77 16.71
N ASN A 2 -25.98 13.00 15.77
CA ASN A 2 -25.41 11.67 15.47
C ASN A 2 -24.00 11.84 14.89
N ALA A 3 -23.11 10.88 15.16
CA ALA A 3 -21.77 10.88 14.61
C ALA A 3 -21.81 10.84 13.06
N PRO A 4 -20.93 11.58 12.36
CA PRO A 4 -20.93 11.66 10.91
C PRO A 4 -20.65 10.28 10.29
N ILE A 5 -21.33 10.00 9.18
CA ILE A 5 -21.13 8.82 8.36
C ILE A 5 -20.41 9.24 7.10
N ILE A 6 -19.21 8.72 6.89
CA ILE A 6 -18.37 9.06 5.73
C ILE A 6 -18.30 7.88 4.77
N LEU A 7 -18.56 8.13 3.49
CA LEU A 7 -18.31 7.20 2.39
C LEU A 7 -16.93 7.48 1.81
N GLY A 8 -16.02 6.51 1.86
CA GLY A 8 -14.72 6.56 1.20
C GLY A 8 -14.75 5.84 -0.15
N ILE A 9 -14.05 6.40 -1.15
CA ILE A 9 -13.95 5.85 -2.51
C ILE A 9 -12.47 5.78 -2.90
N GLU A 10 -12.00 4.58 -3.27
CA GLU A 10 -10.66 4.31 -3.77
C GLU A 10 -10.70 3.81 -5.21
N SER A 11 -9.88 4.41 -6.09
CA SER A 11 -9.75 4.01 -7.49
C SER A 11 -8.39 4.37 -8.09
N SER A 12 -7.32 4.39 -7.29
CA SER A 12 -6.02 4.93 -7.73
C SER A 12 -5.26 4.03 -8.71
N CYS A 13 -5.50 2.73 -8.70
CA CYS A 13 -4.77 1.76 -9.53
C CYS A 13 -5.73 0.75 -10.20
N ASP A 14 -5.80 -0.47 -9.71
CA ASP A 14 -6.61 -1.57 -10.26
C ASP A 14 -7.67 -2.12 -9.28
N ASP A 15 -7.74 -1.56 -8.07
CA ASP A 15 -8.79 -1.87 -7.10
C ASP A 15 -9.89 -0.80 -7.11
N THR A 16 -11.13 -1.20 -7.39
CA THR A 16 -12.31 -0.34 -7.18
C THR A 16 -12.87 -0.63 -5.80
N SER A 17 -12.81 0.33 -4.88
CA SER A 17 -13.23 0.09 -3.51
C SER A 17 -14.13 1.20 -2.97
N ALA A 18 -15.08 0.82 -2.09
CA ALA A 18 -15.90 1.74 -1.29
C ALA A 18 -16.03 1.24 0.13
N ALA A 19 -15.98 2.15 1.09
CA ALA A 19 -16.10 1.85 2.52
C ALA A 19 -16.96 2.89 3.23
N VAL A 20 -17.68 2.46 4.26
CA VAL A 20 -18.45 3.33 5.15
C VAL A 20 -17.80 3.31 6.53
N ILE A 21 -17.52 4.50 7.08
CA ILE A 21 -16.94 4.67 8.41
C ILE A 21 -17.83 5.55 9.29
N ARG A 22 -17.86 5.26 10.58
CA ARG A 22 -18.44 6.08 11.65
C ARG A 22 -17.58 5.96 12.89
N GLU A 23 -17.17 7.08 13.51
CA GLU A 23 -16.36 7.09 14.73
C GLU A 23 -15.10 6.21 14.64
N ARG A 24 -14.40 6.30 13.50
CA ARG A 24 -13.20 5.50 13.16
C ARG A 24 -13.45 3.99 13.08
N LYS A 25 -14.72 3.56 13.16
CA LYS A 25 -15.12 2.16 12.98
C LYS A 25 -15.60 1.94 11.58
N ILE A 26 -15.01 0.98 10.90
CA ILE A 26 -15.43 0.55 9.55
C ILE A 26 -16.73 -0.24 9.67
N LEU A 27 -17.77 0.22 8.98
CA LEU A 27 -19.06 -0.46 8.89
C LEU A 27 -19.12 -1.39 7.67
N SER A 28 -18.39 -1.05 6.61
CA SER A 28 -18.19 -1.89 5.43
C SER A 28 -16.92 -1.49 4.71
N ASN A 29 -16.26 -2.44 4.03
CA ASN A 29 -15.10 -2.21 3.19
C ASN A 29 -15.14 -3.19 2.01
N ILE A 30 -15.65 -2.75 0.86
CA ILE A 30 -15.85 -3.57 -0.32
C ILE A 30 -14.82 -3.20 -1.36
N ALA A 31 -14.02 -4.16 -1.78
CA ALA A 31 -13.06 -4.03 -2.87
C ALA A 31 -13.40 -4.99 -4.01
N ASN A 32 -13.15 -4.56 -5.23
CA ASN A 32 -13.22 -5.36 -6.45
C ASN A 32 -11.89 -5.22 -7.20
N THR A 33 -11.04 -6.23 -7.06
CA THR A 33 -9.72 -6.30 -7.71
C THR A 33 -9.87 -6.76 -9.16
N GLN A 34 -9.19 -6.08 -10.07
CA GLN A 34 -9.26 -6.31 -11.51
C GLN A 34 -8.28 -7.41 -11.93
N THR A 35 -8.75 -8.65 -12.07
CA THR A 35 -7.90 -9.80 -12.42
C THR A 35 -7.43 -9.80 -13.88
N ILE A 36 -8.01 -8.97 -14.75
CA ILE A 36 -7.66 -8.89 -16.17
C ILE A 36 -6.16 -8.56 -16.39
N HIS A 37 -5.56 -7.84 -15.47
CA HIS A 37 -4.16 -7.42 -15.55
C HIS A 37 -3.17 -8.58 -15.44
N ASN A 38 -3.57 -9.72 -14.90
CA ASN A 38 -2.73 -10.91 -14.80
C ASN A 38 -2.31 -11.41 -16.19
N GLU A 39 -3.19 -11.28 -17.20
CA GLU A 39 -2.92 -11.68 -18.58
C GLU A 39 -1.85 -10.83 -19.26
N TYR A 40 -1.63 -9.60 -18.77
CA TYR A 40 -0.66 -8.64 -19.33
C TYR A 40 0.64 -8.57 -18.53
N GLY A 41 0.72 -9.25 -17.38
CA GLY A 41 1.89 -9.22 -16.50
C GLY A 41 2.13 -7.86 -15.85
N GLY A 42 1.07 -7.07 -15.63
CA GLY A 42 1.08 -5.76 -15.00
C GLY A 42 -0.16 -4.94 -15.34
N VAL A 43 -0.38 -3.86 -14.61
CA VAL A 43 -1.57 -3.02 -14.79
C VAL A 43 -1.54 -2.27 -16.13
N VAL A 44 -2.62 -2.39 -16.90
CA VAL A 44 -2.86 -1.65 -18.15
C VAL A 44 -3.80 -0.49 -17.85
N PRO A 45 -3.34 0.78 -17.89
CA PRO A 45 -4.10 1.93 -17.38
C PRO A 45 -5.46 2.15 -18.05
N GLU A 46 -5.56 1.90 -19.35
CA GLU A 46 -6.84 2.05 -20.07
C GLU A 46 -7.86 0.98 -19.64
N LEU A 47 -7.43 -0.27 -19.47
CA LEU A 47 -8.30 -1.33 -18.99
C LEU A 47 -8.75 -1.06 -17.54
N ALA A 48 -7.82 -0.57 -16.71
CA ALA A 48 -8.13 -0.20 -15.34
C ALA A 48 -9.24 0.85 -15.27
N SER A 49 -9.13 1.94 -16.02
CA SER A 49 -10.16 2.99 -16.03
C SER A 49 -11.52 2.48 -16.48
N ARG A 50 -11.57 1.63 -17.50
CA ARG A 50 -12.84 1.03 -17.99
C ARG A 50 -13.47 0.11 -16.95
N ALA A 51 -12.67 -0.68 -16.25
CA ALA A 51 -13.16 -1.56 -15.20
C ALA A 51 -13.69 -0.75 -14.00
N HIS A 52 -13.04 0.35 -13.61
CA HIS A 52 -13.57 1.26 -12.59
C HIS A 52 -14.94 1.82 -12.97
N GLN A 53 -15.15 2.23 -14.22
CA GLN A 53 -16.46 2.73 -14.67
C GLN A 53 -17.57 1.68 -14.52
N GLN A 54 -17.25 0.41 -14.74
CA GLN A 54 -18.22 -0.68 -14.60
C GLN A 54 -18.49 -1.04 -13.14
N ASN A 55 -17.46 -0.96 -12.30
CA ASN A 55 -17.49 -1.51 -10.94
C ASN A 55 -17.90 -0.50 -9.87
N ILE A 56 -17.72 0.82 -10.08
CA ILE A 56 -17.86 1.81 -9.01
C ILE A 56 -19.28 1.87 -8.44
N ILE A 57 -20.31 1.81 -9.26
CA ILE A 57 -21.71 1.84 -8.79
C ILE A 57 -22.05 0.58 -8.00
N PRO A 58 -21.84 -0.66 -8.53
CA PRO A 58 -22.07 -1.89 -7.77
C PRO A 58 -21.31 -1.96 -6.46
N VAL A 59 -20.06 -1.52 -6.43
CA VAL A 59 -19.21 -1.54 -5.23
C VAL A 59 -19.75 -0.59 -4.16
N VAL A 60 -20.13 0.64 -4.54
CA VAL A 60 -20.71 1.61 -3.59
C VAL A 60 -22.07 1.12 -3.08
N GLN A 61 -22.94 0.59 -3.95
CA GLN A 61 -24.23 0.04 -3.52
C GLN A 61 -24.07 -1.12 -2.54
N LYS A 62 -23.13 -2.03 -2.83
CA LYS A 62 -22.82 -3.15 -1.93
C LYS A 62 -22.27 -2.67 -0.59
N SER A 63 -21.38 -1.66 -0.59
CA SER A 63 -20.82 -1.08 0.62
C SER A 63 -21.91 -0.46 1.52
N LEU A 64 -22.82 0.31 0.96
CA LEU A 64 -23.95 0.90 1.70
C LEU A 64 -24.89 -0.19 2.25
N ALA A 65 -25.21 -1.20 1.44
CA ALA A 65 -26.07 -2.30 1.86
C ALA A 65 -25.47 -3.10 3.01
N GLU A 66 -24.16 -3.41 2.97
CA GLU A 66 -23.45 -4.13 4.03
C GLU A 66 -23.37 -3.29 5.30
N ALA A 67 -23.10 -1.99 5.17
CA ALA A 67 -23.13 -1.05 6.30
C ALA A 67 -24.54 -0.83 6.87
N LYS A 68 -25.61 -1.22 6.14
CA LYS A 68 -27.02 -0.94 6.46
C LYS A 68 -27.29 0.57 6.56
N ILE A 69 -26.70 1.35 5.67
CA ILE A 69 -26.79 2.80 5.60
C ILE A 69 -27.54 3.20 4.31
N GLN A 70 -28.49 4.13 4.44
CA GLN A 70 -29.16 4.75 3.29
C GLN A 70 -28.31 5.92 2.75
N GLN A 71 -28.43 6.23 1.47
CA GLN A 71 -27.67 7.33 0.83
C GLN A 71 -27.86 8.67 1.52
N ASN A 72 -29.08 8.96 1.98
CA ASN A 72 -29.42 10.21 2.68
C ASN A 72 -28.87 10.31 4.11
N GLU A 73 -28.25 9.25 4.63
CA GLU A 73 -27.58 9.26 5.93
C GLU A 73 -26.09 9.64 5.80
N ILE A 74 -25.54 9.67 4.58
CA ILE A 74 -24.14 10.04 4.32
C ILE A 74 -23.94 11.51 4.69
N SER A 75 -22.91 11.79 5.49
CA SER A 75 -22.54 13.12 5.95
C SER A 75 -21.47 13.78 5.10
N ALA A 76 -20.60 13.00 4.43
CA ALA A 76 -19.58 13.48 3.51
C ALA A 76 -19.04 12.33 2.64
N ILE A 77 -18.39 12.69 1.53
CA ILE A 77 -17.75 11.74 0.61
C ILE A 77 -16.26 12.05 0.52
N GLY A 78 -15.44 11.06 0.93
CA GLY A 78 -14.00 11.04 0.73
C GLY A 78 -13.63 10.32 -0.56
N PHE A 79 -12.66 10.84 -1.30
CA PHE A 79 -12.18 10.19 -2.53
C PHE A 79 -10.67 10.34 -2.68
N THR A 80 -10.05 9.37 -3.32
CA THR A 80 -8.62 9.44 -3.64
C THR A 80 -8.38 10.44 -4.76
N ARG A 81 -7.73 11.55 -4.43
CA ARG A 81 -7.30 12.54 -5.40
C ARG A 81 -6.06 12.09 -6.17
N GLY A 82 -5.17 11.36 -5.50
CA GLY A 82 -3.89 10.87 -5.98
C GLY A 82 -2.92 10.55 -4.83
N PRO A 83 -1.69 10.12 -5.16
CA PRO A 83 -1.20 9.76 -6.49
C PRO A 83 -1.85 8.48 -7.03
N GLY A 84 -1.67 8.22 -8.35
CA GLY A 84 -2.19 7.01 -8.99
C GLY A 84 -2.31 7.14 -10.51
N LEU A 85 -2.97 6.17 -11.14
CA LEU A 85 -3.25 6.17 -12.57
C LEU A 85 -4.34 7.22 -12.88
N LEU A 86 -3.99 8.24 -13.67
CA LEU A 86 -4.86 9.39 -13.89
C LEU A 86 -6.25 8.98 -14.39
N GLY A 87 -6.36 8.04 -15.34
CA GLY A 87 -7.64 7.57 -15.87
C GLY A 87 -8.50 6.90 -14.79
N SER A 88 -7.91 6.09 -13.93
CA SER A 88 -8.56 5.43 -12.79
C SER A 88 -9.03 6.46 -11.75
N LEU A 89 -8.15 7.38 -11.36
CA LEU A 89 -8.47 8.48 -10.44
C LEU A 89 -9.60 9.38 -10.94
N LEU A 90 -9.65 9.67 -12.26
CA LEU A 90 -10.71 10.49 -12.85
C LEU A 90 -12.08 9.83 -12.71
N VAL A 91 -12.19 8.51 -12.78
CA VAL A 91 -13.46 7.80 -12.58
C VAL A 91 -13.96 7.99 -11.14
N GLY A 92 -13.13 7.69 -10.14
CA GLY A 92 -13.50 7.85 -8.73
C GLY A 92 -13.79 9.30 -8.36
N THR A 93 -12.96 10.24 -8.82
CA THR A 93 -13.16 11.68 -8.59
C THR A 93 -14.48 12.18 -9.19
N SER A 94 -14.79 11.80 -10.44
CA SER A 94 -16.03 12.23 -11.10
C SER A 94 -17.26 11.65 -10.43
N PHE A 95 -17.20 10.38 -10.05
CA PHE A 95 -18.28 9.72 -9.32
C PHE A 95 -18.51 10.37 -7.95
N ALA A 96 -17.44 10.58 -7.17
CA ALA A 96 -17.52 11.20 -5.84
C ALA A 96 -18.14 12.61 -5.90
N LYS A 97 -17.72 13.42 -6.85
CA LYS A 97 -18.27 14.77 -7.07
C LYS A 97 -19.76 14.72 -7.42
N SER A 98 -20.16 13.85 -8.36
CA SER A 98 -21.56 13.73 -8.79
C SER A 98 -22.45 13.28 -7.64
N LEU A 99 -21.95 12.32 -6.83
CA LEU A 99 -22.70 11.83 -5.69
C LEU A 99 -22.80 12.90 -4.57
N ALA A 100 -21.71 13.60 -4.27
CA ALA A 100 -21.71 14.69 -3.28
C ALA A 100 -22.69 15.82 -3.67
N MET A 101 -22.69 16.21 -4.95
CA MET A 101 -23.67 17.18 -5.47
C MET A 101 -25.11 16.69 -5.33
N SER A 102 -25.37 15.42 -5.64
CA SER A 102 -26.72 14.86 -5.58
C SER A 102 -27.28 14.77 -4.16
N LEU A 103 -26.38 14.55 -3.18
CA LEU A 103 -26.74 14.41 -1.76
C LEU A 103 -26.62 15.72 -0.98
N ASP A 104 -26.11 16.78 -1.60
CA ASP A 104 -25.81 18.09 -0.99
C ASP A 104 -24.92 17.93 0.28
N VAL A 105 -23.85 17.12 0.15
CA VAL A 105 -22.90 16.84 1.24
C VAL A 105 -21.48 17.29 0.89
N PRO A 106 -20.64 17.59 1.89
CA PRO A 106 -19.23 17.95 1.69
C PRO A 106 -18.44 16.88 0.93
N LEU A 107 -17.50 17.34 0.11
CA LEU A 107 -16.53 16.53 -0.60
C LEU A 107 -15.16 16.66 0.08
N ILE A 108 -14.40 15.57 0.20
CA ILE A 108 -13.11 15.53 0.88
C ILE A 108 -12.10 14.81 0.00
N GLU A 109 -11.07 15.54 -0.42
CA GLU A 109 -9.94 14.93 -1.13
C GLU A 109 -8.99 14.21 -0.18
N VAL A 110 -8.46 13.08 -0.61
CA VAL A 110 -7.55 12.24 0.17
C VAL A 110 -6.30 11.94 -0.62
N ASN A 111 -5.13 12.07 0.03
CA ASN A 111 -3.87 11.57 -0.48
C ASN A 111 -3.77 10.06 -0.18
N HIS A 112 -3.57 9.27 -1.24
CA HIS A 112 -3.51 7.81 -1.17
C HIS A 112 -2.39 7.29 -0.23
N LEU A 113 -1.22 7.94 -0.26
CA LEU A 113 -0.08 7.52 0.57
C LEU A 113 -0.28 7.86 2.04
N GLN A 114 -0.86 9.04 2.34
CA GLN A 114 -1.29 9.37 3.71
C GLN A 114 -2.35 8.39 4.20
N ALA A 115 -3.25 7.95 3.33
CA ALA A 115 -4.29 7.00 3.70
C ALA A 115 -3.72 5.65 4.16
N HIS A 116 -2.72 5.11 3.48
CA HIS A 116 -2.02 3.91 3.95
C HIS A 116 -1.43 4.09 5.35
N ILE A 117 -0.82 5.24 5.63
CA ILE A 117 -0.22 5.53 6.94
C ILE A 117 -1.31 5.69 8.01
N LEU A 118 -2.36 6.45 7.70
CA LEU A 118 -3.43 6.75 8.66
C LEU A 118 -4.44 5.60 8.84
N ALA A 119 -4.37 4.53 8.03
CA ALA A 119 -5.12 3.31 8.28
C ALA A 119 -4.85 2.69 9.66
N HIS A 120 -3.69 2.97 10.26
CA HIS A 120 -3.37 2.57 11.63
C HIS A 120 -4.29 3.16 12.70
N PHE A 121 -5.03 4.21 12.39
CA PHE A 121 -5.98 4.88 13.30
C PHE A 121 -7.42 4.40 13.14
N ILE A 122 -7.69 3.46 12.23
CA ILE A 122 -8.96 2.72 12.19
C ILE A 122 -9.10 1.97 13.51
N TYR A 123 -10.29 2.02 14.13
CA TYR A 123 -10.55 1.56 15.47
C TYR A 123 -10.04 0.15 15.81
N ASP A 124 -10.09 -0.77 14.83
CA ASP A 124 -9.67 -2.15 15.00
C ASP A 124 -8.38 -2.52 14.25
N ALA A 125 -7.69 -1.55 13.65
CA ALA A 125 -6.44 -1.80 12.90
C ALA A 125 -5.31 -2.30 13.80
N ASN A 126 -5.24 -1.72 15.01
CA ASN A 126 -4.27 -2.08 16.04
C ASN A 126 -4.96 -2.05 17.42
N PRO A 127 -4.46 -2.80 18.41
CA PRO A 127 -4.96 -2.73 19.80
C PRO A 127 -4.92 -1.31 20.38
N THR A 128 -3.85 -0.58 20.06
CA THR A 128 -3.68 0.85 20.31
C THR A 128 -3.07 1.49 19.06
N PRO A 129 -3.49 2.68 18.64
CA PRO A 129 -2.86 3.36 17.51
C PRO A 129 -1.45 3.83 17.86
N PRO A 130 -0.56 4.05 16.87
CA PRO A 130 0.75 4.64 17.09
C PRO A 130 0.64 6.02 17.73
N GLN A 131 1.58 6.34 18.62
CA GLN A 131 1.70 7.66 19.22
C GLN A 131 2.63 8.54 18.37
N PHE A 132 2.31 9.81 18.26
CA PHE A 132 3.16 10.77 17.57
C PHE A 132 4.36 11.20 18.44
N PRO A 133 5.56 11.41 17.86
CA PRO A 133 5.92 11.09 16.48
C PRO A 133 6.20 9.60 16.28
N PHE A 134 5.89 9.07 15.10
CA PHE A 134 6.26 7.70 14.73
C PHE A 134 6.90 7.63 13.34
N LEU A 135 7.62 6.54 13.05
CA LEU A 135 8.15 6.24 11.74
C LEU A 135 7.24 5.23 11.04
N CYS A 136 6.89 5.50 9.79
CA CYS A 136 6.14 4.56 8.95
C CYS A 136 6.97 4.14 7.74
N LEU A 137 7.24 2.84 7.61
CA LEU A 137 7.78 2.25 6.40
C LEU A 137 6.61 1.91 5.47
N THR A 138 6.38 2.75 4.46
CA THR A 138 5.34 2.52 3.45
C THR A 138 5.94 1.79 2.27
N VAL A 139 5.45 0.56 1.98
CA VAL A 139 5.99 -0.32 0.94
C VAL A 139 4.85 -0.92 0.13
N SER A 140 4.80 -0.57 -1.16
CA SER A 140 3.77 -1.05 -2.10
C SER A 140 4.37 -1.44 -3.46
N GLY A 141 3.53 -1.74 -4.43
CA GLY A 141 3.92 -1.95 -5.82
C GLY A 141 4.58 -0.72 -6.45
N GLY A 142 4.10 0.48 -6.13
CA GLY A 142 4.58 1.73 -6.73
C GLY A 142 5.45 2.60 -5.81
N HIS A 143 5.46 2.35 -4.50
CA HIS A 143 6.13 3.24 -3.55
C HIS A 143 6.93 2.47 -2.50
N THR A 144 8.09 3.02 -2.15
CA THR A 144 8.89 2.57 -1.00
C THR A 144 9.49 3.79 -0.34
N MET A 145 9.09 4.07 0.90
CA MET A 145 9.53 5.25 1.64
C MET A 145 9.50 5.06 3.15
N ILE A 146 10.33 5.83 3.85
CA ILE A 146 10.22 6.04 5.30
C ILE A 146 9.64 7.41 5.52
N VAL A 147 8.55 7.49 6.26
CA VAL A 147 7.85 8.73 6.60
C VAL A 147 7.95 8.96 8.09
N LEU A 148 8.40 10.15 8.48
CA LEU A 148 8.31 10.66 9.83
C LEU A 148 6.95 11.35 9.98
N VAL A 149 6.13 10.85 10.89
CA VAL A 149 4.76 11.31 11.15
C VAL A 149 4.73 12.01 12.49
N ARG A 150 4.54 13.35 12.49
CA ARG A 150 4.50 14.18 13.70
C ARG A 150 3.08 14.45 14.19
N ASP A 151 2.11 14.47 13.27
CA ASP A 151 0.67 14.56 13.50
C ASP A 151 -0.04 13.94 12.28
N TYR A 152 -1.36 13.82 12.30
CA TYR A 152 -2.18 13.24 11.21
C TYR A 152 -1.84 13.81 9.83
N PHE A 153 -1.52 15.10 9.73
CA PHE A 153 -1.23 15.79 8.47
C PHE A 153 0.13 16.53 8.48
N ASP A 154 0.96 16.29 9.49
CA ASP A 154 2.37 16.71 9.52
C ASP A 154 3.26 15.49 9.28
N MET A 155 3.59 15.26 8.02
CA MET A 155 4.35 14.11 7.56
C MET A 155 5.53 14.56 6.69
N GLU A 156 6.68 13.90 6.88
CA GLU A 156 7.91 14.16 6.13
C GLU A 156 8.48 12.87 5.58
N ILE A 157 8.70 12.81 4.26
CA ILE A 157 9.43 11.69 3.65
C ILE A 157 10.92 11.90 3.92
N ILE A 158 11.49 11.10 4.82
CA ILE A 158 12.91 11.16 5.19
C ILE A 158 13.81 10.25 4.35
N GLY A 159 13.24 9.31 3.63
CA GLY A 159 13.91 8.42 2.69
C GLY A 159 12.93 7.78 1.75
N LYS A 160 13.31 7.60 0.48
CA LYS A 160 12.48 6.95 -0.55
C LYS A 160 13.31 6.17 -1.54
N THR A 161 12.65 5.32 -2.34
CA THR A 161 13.34 4.68 -3.45
C THR A 161 13.69 5.70 -4.54
N ILE A 162 14.88 5.55 -5.11
CA ILE A 162 15.36 6.38 -6.24
C ILE A 162 15.12 5.70 -7.60
N ASP A 163 14.66 4.45 -7.58
CA ASP A 163 14.38 3.64 -8.77
C ASP A 163 13.13 2.76 -8.55
N ASP A 164 13.19 1.47 -8.80
CA ASP A 164 12.06 0.55 -8.60
C ASP A 164 11.56 0.58 -7.14
N ALA A 165 10.26 0.47 -6.93
CA ALA A 165 9.71 0.17 -5.61
C ALA A 165 9.98 -1.30 -5.23
N ALA A 166 9.93 -1.62 -3.93
CA ALA A 166 10.19 -2.99 -3.46
C ALA A 166 9.18 -4.00 -4.01
N GLY A 167 7.88 -3.65 -4.10
CA GLY A 167 6.88 -4.50 -4.71
C GLY A 167 7.12 -4.72 -6.21
N GLU A 168 7.45 -3.66 -6.93
CA GLU A 168 7.84 -3.74 -8.33
C GLU A 168 9.09 -4.62 -8.54
N ALA A 169 10.05 -4.57 -7.61
CA ALA A 169 11.23 -5.43 -7.64
C ALA A 169 10.85 -6.91 -7.46
N PHE A 170 9.91 -7.23 -6.54
CA PHE A 170 9.36 -8.58 -6.41
C PHE A 170 8.75 -9.07 -7.72
N ASP A 171 7.91 -8.25 -8.36
CA ASP A 171 7.22 -8.62 -9.60
C ASP A 171 8.20 -8.81 -10.77
N LYS A 172 9.16 -7.90 -10.94
CA LYS A 172 10.19 -8.00 -11.97
C LYS A 172 11.09 -9.23 -11.78
N ILE A 173 11.43 -9.57 -10.54
CA ILE A 173 12.22 -10.76 -10.23
C ILE A 173 11.38 -12.02 -10.40
N GLY A 174 10.12 -12.01 -9.97
CA GLY A 174 9.19 -13.10 -10.22
C GLY A 174 9.06 -13.46 -11.70
N LYS A 175 9.01 -12.45 -12.56
CA LYS A 175 9.03 -12.64 -14.02
C LYS A 175 10.30 -13.34 -14.52
N ILE A 176 11.47 -13.05 -13.91
CA ILE A 176 12.73 -13.76 -14.23
C ILE A 176 12.61 -15.24 -13.86
N PHE A 177 11.92 -15.56 -12.77
CA PHE A 177 11.70 -16.93 -12.31
C PHE A 177 10.56 -17.65 -13.05
N GLY A 178 9.82 -16.97 -13.94
CA GLY A 178 8.67 -17.51 -14.65
C GLY A 178 7.41 -17.61 -13.80
N LEU A 179 7.30 -16.79 -12.75
CA LEU A 179 6.12 -16.70 -11.89
C LEU A 179 5.06 -15.76 -12.48
N ASP A 180 3.80 -16.04 -12.15
CA ASP A 180 2.66 -15.19 -12.53
C ASP A 180 2.67 -13.84 -11.79
N TYR A 181 1.95 -12.87 -12.33
CA TYR A 181 1.71 -11.57 -11.73
C TYR A 181 0.41 -11.57 -10.91
N PRO A 182 0.38 -10.91 -9.72
CA PRO A 182 1.51 -10.29 -9.01
C PRO A 182 2.39 -11.32 -8.29
N ALA A 183 3.71 -11.20 -8.44
CA ALA A 183 4.64 -12.23 -7.98
C ALA A 183 4.99 -12.14 -6.48
N GLY A 184 4.76 -10.99 -5.84
CA GLY A 184 5.18 -10.77 -4.45
C GLY A 184 4.62 -11.82 -3.48
N ALA A 185 3.31 -12.11 -3.55
CA ALA A 185 2.66 -13.12 -2.71
C ALA A 185 3.10 -14.55 -3.05
N ILE A 186 3.39 -14.81 -4.33
CA ILE A 186 3.87 -16.12 -4.80
C ILE A 186 5.29 -16.37 -4.27
N ILE A 187 6.18 -15.37 -4.37
CA ILE A 187 7.53 -15.44 -3.81
C ILE A 187 7.47 -15.66 -2.30
N ASP A 188 6.63 -14.92 -1.57
CA ASP A 188 6.48 -15.07 -0.12
C ASP A 188 6.07 -16.51 0.26
N LYS A 189 5.10 -17.07 -0.46
CA LYS A 189 4.66 -18.45 -0.23
C LYS A 189 5.74 -19.49 -0.53
N LEU A 190 6.46 -19.36 -1.65
CA LEU A 190 7.52 -20.28 -2.05
C LEU A 190 8.74 -20.19 -1.12
N ALA A 191 9.09 -18.97 -0.69
CA ALA A 191 10.21 -18.70 0.20
C ALA A 191 10.10 -19.41 1.56
N GLN A 192 8.87 -19.70 2.03
CA GLN A 192 8.66 -20.43 3.30
C GLN A 192 9.28 -21.81 3.32
N ASN A 193 9.49 -22.43 2.15
CA ASN A 193 10.08 -23.76 2.01
C ASN A 193 11.53 -23.71 1.51
N GLY A 194 12.12 -22.51 1.36
CA GLY A 194 13.46 -22.32 0.82
C GLY A 194 14.49 -21.92 1.91
N ASN A 195 15.76 -22.10 1.56
CA ASN A 195 16.87 -21.61 2.35
C ASN A 195 17.20 -20.16 1.97
N PRO A 196 17.00 -19.16 2.86
CA PRO A 196 17.26 -17.76 2.56
C PRO A 196 18.75 -17.42 2.39
N ASP A 197 19.67 -18.33 2.76
CA ASP A 197 21.12 -18.17 2.64
C ASP A 197 21.71 -19.01 1.50
N ALA A 198 20.88 -19.66 0.67
CA ALA A 198 21.35 -20.48 -0.44
C ALA A 198 22.06 -19.64 -1.52
N PHE A 199 21.57 -18.43 -1.77
CA PHE A 199 22.14 -17.52 -2.77
C PHE A 199 22.32 -16.11 -2.21
N THR A 200 23.38 -15.41 -2.67
CA THR A 200 23.67 -14.04 -2.26
C THR A 200 23.53 -13.09 -3.44
N PHE A 201 22.73 -12.05 -3.29
CA PHE A 201 22.53 -11.03 -4.30
C PHE A 201 23.13 -9.68 -3.87
N GLY A 202 23.63 -8.91 -4.84
CA GLY A 202 24.20 -7.60 -4.59
C GLY A 202 23.16 -6.63 -4.03
N LYS A 203 23.54 -5.90 -2.97
CA LYS A 203 22.72 -4.84 -2.36
C LYS A 203 23.30 -3.48 -2.73
N PRO A 204 22.51 -2.53 -3.23
CA PRO A 204 22.96 -1.16 -3.46
C PRO A 204 23.43 -0.51 -2.15
N LYS A 205 24.50 0.28 -2.24
CA LYS A 205 24.99 1.08 -1.11
C LYS A 205 24.61 2.54 -1.37
N LEU A 206 23.62 3.03 -0.65
CA LEU A 206 23.20 4.43 -0.65
C LEU A 206 23.46 5.05 0.71
N GLU A 207 23.80 6.33 0.72
CA GLU A 207 23.86 7.12 1.94
C GLU A 207 22.43 7.46 2.44
N GLY A 208 22.34 7.97 3.68
CA GLY A 208 21.04 8.38 4.25
C GLY A 208 20.05 7.21 4.40
N TYR A 209 18.77 7.50 4.13
CA TYR A 209 17.65 6.57 4.28
C TYR A 209 17.04 6.13 2.95
N ASP A 210 17.58 6.59 1.81
CA ASP A 210 17.08 6.23 0.49
C ASP A 210 17.30 4.76 0.14
N TYR A 211 16.44 4.26 -0.74
CA TYR A 211 16.44 2.88 -1.23
C TYR A 211 16.76 2.81 -2.72
N SER A 212 17.23 1.63 -3.15
CA SER A 212 17.33 1.24 -4.56
C SER A 212 17.10 -0.27 -4.65
N PHE A 213 16.34 -0.72 -5.62
CA PHE A 213 16.02 -2.14 -5.84
C PHE A 213 16.37 -2.62 -7.25
N SER A 214 16.55 -1.73 -8.24
CA SER A 214 16.88 -2.10 -9.61
C SER A 214 18.20 -2.87 -9.69
N GLY A 215 19.17 -2.56 -8.81
CA GLY A 215 20.43 -3.28 -8.70
C GLY A 215 20.26 -4.73 -8.24
N ILE A 216 19.33 -5.00 -7.36
CA ILE A 216 19.00 -6.36 -6.87
C ILE A 216 18.46 -7.19 -8.04
N LYS A 217 17.48 -6.65 -8.78
CA LYS A 217 16.92 -7.31 -9.98
C LYS A 217 18.02 -7.67 -10.99
N THR A 218 18.91 -6.74 -11.25
CA THR A 218 20.02 -6.94 -12.21
C THR A 218 21.00 -8.02 -11.74
N SER A 219 21.31 -8.04 -10.42
CA SER A 219 22.13 -9.07 -9.79
C SER A 219 21.50 -10.46 -9.94
N VAL A 220 20.18 -10.57 -9.66
CA VAL A 220 19.43 -11.83 -9.83
C VAL A 220 19.42 -12.27 -11.30
N LEU A 221 19.17 -11.36 -12.25
CA LEU A 221 19.14 -11.66 -13.68
C LEU A 221 20.46 -12.27 -14.16
N TYR A 222 21.58 -11.63 -13.86
CA TYR A 222 22.88 -12.14 -14.30
C TYR A 222 23.27 -13.45 -13.62
N PHE A 223 22.93 -13.60 -12.34
CA PHE A 223 23.15 -14.86 -11.62
C PHE A 223 22.37 -16.00 -12.27
N VAL A 224 21.08 -15.82 -12.51
CA VAL A 224 20.21 -16.82 -13.12
C VAL A 224 20.65 -17.16 -14.54
N GLN A 225 20.99 -16.17 -15.35
CA GLN A 225 21.49 -16.40 -16.71
C GLN A 225 22.76 -17.25 -16.72
N LYS A 226 23.70 -16.98 -15.81
CA LYS A 226 24.94 -17.76 -15.67
C LYS A 226 24.66 -19.22 -15.25
N GLU A 227 23.74 -19.43 -14.32
CA GLU A 227 23.43 -20.78 -13.84
C GLU A 227 22.62 -21.60 -14.88
N LEU A 228 21.72 -20.94 -15.63
CA LEU A 228 20.99 -21.58 -16.73
C LEU A 228 21.90 -22.08 -17.88
N GLN A 229 23.06 -21.44 -18.10
CA GLN A 229 24.07 -21.94 -19.05
C GLN A 229 24.68 -23.27 -18.63
N LYS A 230 24.73 -23.55 -17.32
CA LYS A 230 25.26 -24.79 -16.76
C LYS A 230 24.17 -25.86 -16.58
N ASN A 231 22.98 -25.44 -16.17
CA ASN A 231 21.84 -26.29 -15.90
C ASN A 231 20.54 -25.62 -16.37
N PRO A 232 19.95 -26.05 -17.50
CA PRO A 232 18.68 -25.47 -17.99
C PRO A 232 17.50 -25.60 -17.02
N ASN A 233 17.55 -26.54 -16.07
CA ASN A 233 16.51 -26.75 -15.05
C ASN A 233 16.76 -25.97 -13.75
N PHE A 234 17.82 -25.16 -13.68
CA PHE A 234 18.28 -24.52 -12.45
C PHE A 234 17.19 -23.79 -11.68
N ILE A 235 16.37 -22.97 -12.34
CA ILE A 235 15.28 -22.24 -11.68
C ILE A 235 14.29 -23.23 -11.06
N ARG A 236 13.85 -24.24 -11.83
CA ARG A 236 12.87 -25.22 -11.39
C ARG A 236 13.36 -26.01 -10.16
N GLU A 237 14.62 -26.39 -10.15
CA GLU A 237 15.23 -27.17 -9.07
C GLU A 237 15.48 -26.38 -7.80
N ASN A 238 15.64 -25.04 -7.93
CA ASN A 238 16.05 -24.17 -6.83
C ASN A 238 15.02 -23.05 -6.54
N LEU A 239 13.79 -23.17 -7.03
CA LEU A 239 12.82 -22.07 -7.01
C LEU A 239 12.53 -21.53 -5.61
N SER A 240 12.35 -22.43 -4.63
CA SER A 240 12.08 -22.03 -3.24
C SER A 240 13.27 -21.29 -2.61
N ASP A 241 14.48 -21.76 -2.86
CA ASP A 241 15.72 -21.15 -2.35
C ASP A 241 16.00 -19.80 -3.02
N LEU A 242 15.72 -19.68 -4.33
CA LEU A 242 15.79 -18.42 -5.05
C LEU A 242 14.81 -17.39 -4.49
N CYS A 243 13.55 -17.81 -4.27
CA CYS A 243 12.52 -16.96 -3.67
C CYS A 243 12.92 -16.52 -2.26
N ALA A 244 13.39 -17.45 -1.41
CA ALA A 244 13.80 -17.15 -0.04
C ALA A 244 15.00 -16.17 0.00
N SER A 245 16.01 -16.40 -0.85
CA SER A 245 17.22 -15.55 -0.90
C SER A 245 16.92 -14.14 -1.44
N VAL A 246 16.03 -14.02 -2.43
CA VAL A 246 15.56 -12.72 -2.94
C VAL A 246 14.75 -11.99 -1.88
N GLN A 247 13.77 -12.65 -1.28
CA GLN A 247 12.95 -12.07 -0.21
C GLN A 247 13.81 -11.55 0.94
N LYS A 248 14.75 -12.37 1.43
CA LYS A 248 15.72 -11.94 2.45
C LYS A 248 16.49 -10.69 2.02
N THR A 249 16.98 -10.65 0.77
CA THR A 249 17.76 -9.52 0.26
C THR A 249 16.96 -8.22 0.23
N ILE A 250 15.69 -8.27 -0.21
CA ILE A 250 14.80 -7.11 -0.25
C ILE A 250 14.42 -6.68 1.17
N VAL A 251 14.02 -7.61 2.04
CA VAL A 251 13.63 -7.32 3.43
C VAL A 251 14.81 -6.75 4.21
N ASP A 252 16.01 -7.32 4.09
CA ASP A 252 17.22 -6.78 4.73
C ASP A 252 17.50 -5.35 4.26
N THR A 253 17.30 -5.05 2.96
CA THR A 253 17.50 -3.70 2.41
C THR A 253 16.53 -2.71 3.03
N LEU A 254 15.25 -3.07 3.15
CA LEU A 254 14.22 -2.26 3.81
C LEU A 254 14.57 -2.01 5.28
N MET A 255 14.86 -3.08 6.01
CA MET A 255 15.07 -3.02 7.45
C MET A 255 16.35 -2.30 7.86
N ASN A 256 17.43 -2.41 7.09
CA ASN A 256 18.68 -1.71 7.39
C ASN A 256 18.50 -0.18 7.42
N LYS A 257 17.71 0.37 6.50
CA LYS A 257 17.43 1.81 6.46
C LYS A 257 16.46 2.25 7.54
N LEU A 258 15.43 1.43 7.79
CA LEU A 258 14.48 1.69 8.88
C LEU A 258 15.18 1.67 10.25
N GLN A 259 16.03 0.67 10.52
CA GLN A 259 16.81 0.59 11.76
C GLN A 259 17.74 1.79 11.93
N LYS A 260 18.38 2.24 10.83
CA LYS A 260 19.18 3.46 10.84
C LYS A 260 18.34 4.67 11.21
N ALA A 261 17.18 4.86 10.61
CA ALA A 261 16.29 5.98 10.90
C ALA A 261 15.81 5.97 12.37
N VAL A 262 15.39 4.79 12.88
CA VAL A 262 15.00 4.63 14.29
C VAL A 262 16.13 5.02 15.24
N LYS A 263 17.36 4.57 14.95
CA LYS A 263 18.55 4.88 15.77
C LYS A 263 18.89 6.35 15.74
N ASP A 264 18.92 6.95 14.55
CA ASP A 264 19.37 8.34 14.36
C ASP A 264 18.36 9.34 14.95
N LEU A 265 17.07 9.03 14.87
CA LEU A 265 15.99 9.90 15.36
C LEU A 265 15.53 9.59 16.79
N GLY A 266 15.92 8.43 17.34
CA GLY A 266 15.50 8.02 18.68
C GLY A 266 14.01 7.67 18.81
N ILE A 267 13.28 7.50 17.69
CA ILE A 267 11.84 7.19 17.66
C ILE A 267 11.67 5.68 17.68
N LYS A 268 10.90 5.17 18.63
CA LYS A 268 10.64 3.72 18.79
C LYS A 268 9.24 3.29 18.36
N GLU A 269 8.35 4.23 18.09
CA GLU A 269 7.04 3.97 17.48
C GLU A 269 7.25 3.71 15.99
N VAL A 270 7.06 2.48 15.52
CA VAL A 270 7.42 2.07 14.15
C VAL A 270 6.27 1.31 13.50
N ALA A 271 5.74 1.86 12.42
CA ALA A 271 4.66 1.29 11.64
C ALA A 271 5.14 0.77 10.28
N ILE A 272 4.40 -0.17 9.71
CA ILE A 272 4.53 -0.56 8.29
C ILE A 272 3.18 -0.41 7.59
N ALA A 273 3.18 0.03 6.33
CA ALA A 273 1.98 0.23 5.53
C ALA A 273 2.20 -0.14 4.07
N GLY A 274 1.11 -0.25 3.30
CA GLY A 274 1.13 -0.63 1.89
C GLY A 274 1.13 -2.13 1.65
N GLY A 275 0.87 -2.57 0.43
CA GLY A 275 0.63 -3.99 0.08
C GLY A 275 1.77 -4.94 0.46
N VAL A 276 3.05 -4.52 0.35
CA VAL A 276 4.21 -5.33 0.75
C VAL A 276 4.30 -5.52 2.27
N SER A 277 3.58 -4.72 3.08
CA SER A 277 3.47 -4.96 4.53
C SER A 277 2.76 -6.28 4.87
N ALA A 278 2.10 -6.91 3.90
CA ALA A 278 1.55 -8.27 4.01
C ALA A 278 2.61 -9.37 4.00
N ASN A 279 3.83 -9.09 3.49
CA ASN A 279 4.91 -10.06 3.37
C ASN A 279 5.29 -10.67 4.72
N SER A 280 5.31 -12.01 4.81
CA SER A 280 5.49 -12.74 6.06
C SER A 280 6.88 -12.55 6.68
N GLU A 281 7.94 -12.50 5.87
CA GLU A 281 9.30 -12.31 6.38
C GLU A 281 9.51 -10.88 6.88
N LEU A 282 8.95 -9.86 6.18
CA LEU A 282 9.01 -8.47 6.66
C LEU A 282 8.35 -8.35 8.05
N ARG A 283 7.17 -8.95 8.24
CA ARG A 283 6.45 -8.95 9.53
C ARG A 283 7.28 -9.64 10.62
N LYS A 284 7.86 -10.81 10.30
CA LYS A 284 8.72 -11.57 11.23
C LYS A 284 9.97 -10.79 11.64
N VAL A 285 10.64 -10.14 10.67
CA VAL A 285 11.83 -9.33 10.96
C VAL A 285 11.46 -8.09 11.76
N MET A 286 10.33 -7.44 11.48
CA MET A 286 9.79 -6.33 12.31
C MET A 286 9.59 -6.79 13.75
N GLN A 287 8.94 -7.93 13.98
CA GLN A 287 8.71 -8.50 15.30
C GLN A 287 10.02 -8.76 16.05
N SER A 288 10.98 -9.41 15.38
CA SER A 288 12.31 -9.68 15.97
C SER A 288 13.06 -8.41 16.35
N ASN A 289 12.94 -7.34 15.55
CA ASN A 289 13.55 -6.05 15.88
C ASN A 289 12.85 -5.36 17.06
N ALA A 290 11.51 -5.47 17.13
CA ALA A 290 10.75 -4.97 18.28
C ALA A 290 11.26 -5.57 19.59
N GLU A 291 11.42 -6.89 19.63
CA GLU A 291 11.93 -7.60 20.82
C GLU A 291 13.38 -7.22 21.16
N LYS A 292 14.26 -7.14 20.16
CA LYS A 292 15.71 -6.88 20.37
C LYS A 292 16.02 -5.43 20.68
N GLN A 293 15.27 -4.48 20.11
CA GLN A 293 15.59 -3.04 20.17
C GLN A 293 14.57 -2.23 20.98
N GLY A 294 13.52 -2.88 21.48
CA GLY A 294 12.48 -2.26 22.27
C GLY A 294 11.64 -1.28 21.45
N TRP A 295 11.24 -1.68 20.21
CA TRP A 295 10.31 -0.91 19.39
C TRP A 295 8.87 -1.23 19.75
N ASN A 296 8.00 -0.24 19.68
CA ASN A 296 6.56 -0.42 19.61
C ASN A 296 6.18 -0.53 18.14
N ILE A 297 5.76 -1.71 17.68
CA ILE A 297 5.47 -1.95 16.26
C ILE A 297 3.99 -1.96 15.98
N PHE A 298 3.63 -1.40 14.82
CA PHE A 298 2.26 -1.33 14.32
C PHE A 298 2.22 -1.97 12.93
N ILE A 299 1.60 -3.15 12.89
CA ILE A 299 1.45 -3.96 11.68
C ILE A 299 -0.04 -4.04 11.40
N PRO A 300 -0.54 -3.50 10.26
CA PRO A 300 -1.97 -3.45 10.00
C PRO A 300 -2.54 -4.85 9.76
N LYS A 301 -3.85 -5.01 9.98
CA LYS A 301 -4.58 -6.19 9.52
C LYS A 301 -4.46 -6.33 8.02
N PHE A 302 -4.51 -7.56 7.50
CA PHE A 302 -4.39 -7.83 6.07
C PHE A 302 -5.38 -7.04 5.20
N GLU A 303 -6.60 -6.85 5.67
CA GLU A 303 -7.65 -6.08 5.00
C GLU A 303 -7.34 -4.59 4.79
N TYR A 304 -6.35 -4.05 5.53
CA TYR A 304 -5.90 -2.65 5.43
C TYR A 304 -4.50 -2.51 4.82
N THR A 305 -3.89 -3.59 4.32
CA THR A 305 -2.55 -3.53 3.74
C THR A 305 -2.56 -3.15 2.26
N THR A 306 -3.47 -3.72 1.48
CA THR A 306 -3.64 -3.41 0.04
C THR A 306 -4.50 -2.16 -0.15
N ASP A 307 -4.64 -1.72 -1.39
CA ASP A 307 -5.50 -0.59 -1.72
C ASP A 307 -6.95 -0.90 -1.34
N ASN A 308 -7.53 -0.03 -0.52
CA ASN A 308 -8.89 -0.21 0.00
C ASN A 308 -9.51 1.14 0.36
N ALA A 309 -10.84 1.22 0.39
CA ALA A 309 -11.53 2.46 0.69
C ALA A 309 -11.65 2.75 2.20
N ALA A 310 -11.41 1.78 3.09
CA ALA A 310 -11.43 2.04 4.54
C ALA A 310 -10.33 3.04 4.94
N MET A 311 -9.13 2.96 4.34
CA MET A 311 -8.07 3.92 4.57
C MET A 311 -8.44 5.33 4.07
N ILE A 312 -9.16 5.42 2.95
CA ILE A 312 -9.65 6.70 2.40
C ILE A 312 -10.73 7.30 3.32
N ALA A 313 -11.68 6.46 3.75
CA ALA A 313 -12.73 6.86 4.68
C ALA A 313 -12.15 7.35 6.01
N MET A 314 -11.08 6.72 6.52
CA MET A 314 -10.40 7.13 7.75
C MET A 314 -9.82 8.54 7.64
N VAL A 315 -9.07 8.83 6.57
CA VAL A 315 -8.51 10.17 6.34
C VAL A 315 -9.63 11.18 6.15
N ALA A 316 -10.66 10.82 5.38
CA ALA A 316 -11.81 11.70 5.16
C ALA A 316 -12.53 12.03 6.48
N GLN A 317 -12.64 11.08 7.40
CA GLN A 317 -13.20 11.35 8.74
C GLN A 317 -12.33 12.32 9.53
N LEU A 318 -11.00 12.14 9.56
CA LEU A 318 -10.08 13.05 10.24
C LEU A 318 -10.16 14.48 9.69
N LYS A 319 -10.26 14.62 8.36
CA LYS A 319 -10.45 15.92 7.70
C LYS A 319 -11.83 16.52 8.00
N TYR A 320 -12.87 15.69 8.00
CA TYR A 320 -14.23 16.12 8.38
C TYR A 320 -14.28 16.71 9.79
N GLU A 321 -13.64 16.05 10.77
CA GLU A 321 -13.52 16.50 12.15
C GLU A 321 -12.82 17.85 12.29
N ARG A 322 -11.94 18.20 11.32
CA ARG A 322 -11.24 19.50 11.23
C ARG A 322 -11.97 20.54 10.37
N GLY A 323 -13.08 20.18 9.71
CA GLY A 323 -13.77 21.07 8.77
C GLY A 323 -13.01 21.31 7.46
N GLU A 324 -12.11 20.41 7.09
CA GLU A 324 -11.28 20.49 5.87
C GLU A 324 -12.02 19.85 4.70
N PHE A 325 -12.69 20.67 3.90
CA PHE A 325 -13.45 20.23 2.73
C PHE A 325 -12.83 20.74 1.44
N THR A 326 -13.11 20.05 0.35
CA THR A 326 -12.69 20.47 -0.99
C THR A 326 -13.89 20.85 -1.85
N ASP A 327 -13.64 21.60 -2.92
CA ASP A 327 -14.69 22.01 -3.85
C ASP A 327 -14.72 21.15 -5.14
N LEU A 328 -15.74 21.36 -5.95
CA LEU A 328 -15.93 20.63 -7.20
C LEU A 328 -14.88 20.94 -8.29
N ARG A 329 -14.05 21.98 -8.12
CA ARG A 329 -12.95 22.32 -9.04
C ARG A 329 -11.72 21.46 -8.82
N THR A 330 -11.59 20.84 -7.64
CA THR A 330 -10.47 19.93 -7.35
C THR A 330 -10.36 18.84 -8.39
N THR A 331 -9.19 18.63 -8.97
CA THR A 331 -8.92 17.65 -10.02
C THR A 331 -8.08 16.50 -9.49
N ALA A 332 -8.26 15.30 -10.04
CA ALA A 332 -7.36 14.19 -9.84
C ALA A 332 -5.95 14.52 -10.33
N THR A 333 -4.94 13.97 -9.68
CA THR A 333 -3.55 14.14 -10.08
C THR A 333 -2.76 12.85 -9.92
N SER A 334 -1.98 12.49 -10.96
CA SER A 334 -1.12 11.30 -10.91
C SER A 334 0.08 11.45 -9.96
N ARG A 335 0.44 12.69 -9.64
CA ARG A 335 1.49 13.03 -8.66
C ARG A 335 0.87 13.91 -7.59
N TYR A 336 0.98 13.49 -6.34
CA TYR A 336 0.41 14.21 -5.21
C TYR A 336 1.32 13.99 -4.00
N ASP A 337 2.18 14.96 -3.75
CA ASP A 337 3.06 14.98 -2.59
C ASP A 337 2.28 15.39 -1.33
N PHE A 338 2.78 15.04 -0.14
CA PHE A 338 2.23 15.44 1.15
C PHE A 338 3.30 16.09 2.02
#